data_6c729696f973035ea90f3106eca4735b
#
_entry.id   6c729696f973035ea90f3106eca4735b
#
_cell.length_a   1.000
_cell.length_b   1.000
_cell.length_c   1.000
_cell.angle_alpha   90.00
_cell.angle_beta   90.00
_cell.angle_gamma   90.00
#
_symmetry.space_group_name_H-M   'P 1'
#
loop_
_entity.id
_entity.type
_entity.pdbx_description
1 polymer ?
#
loop_
_entity_poly.entity_id
_entity_poly.type
_entity_poly.pdbx_seq_one_letter_code
_entity_poly.pdbx_strand_id
1 'polypeptide(L)'
;PFAFTGNKFELRAVGSSANCALPMTVLNTIVADQLQQFKVSVDARIGKGDGKDEAILKELQVLIKRSKNIRFEGNGYGDEWIKEAKRRGLS
;
A
#
# COMPACT_ATOMS: atom_id res chain seq x y z
N PRO A 1 -2.18 11.28 -7.13
CA PRO A 1 -1.42 10.88 -5.94
C PRO A 1 -2.27 10.17 -4.91
N PHE A 2 -1.63 9.40 -4.06
CA PHE A 2 -2.24 8.68 -2.95
C PHE A 2 -1.54 9.13 -1.67
N ALA A 3 -2.14 10.08 -0.96
CA ALA A 3 -1.51 10.78 0.16
C ALA A 3 -2.04 10.29 1.51
N PHE A 4 -1.15 10.08 2.47
CA PHE A 4 -1.52 9.90 3.87
C PHE A 4 -1.64 11.26 4.56
N THR A 5 -2.78 11.52 5.20
CA THR A 5 -3.11 12.83 5.79
C THR A 5 -3.25 12.76 7.31
N GLY A 6 -2.57 11.82 7.96
CA GLY A 6 -2.52 11.65 9.40
C GLY A 6 -3.42 10.54 9.94
N ASN A 7 -4.64 10.42 9.46
CA ASN A 7 -5.61 9.40 9.88
C ASN A 7 -6.38 8.74 8.73
N LYS A 8 -6.12 9.15 7.50
CA LYS A 8 -6.75 8.61 6.28
C LYS A 8 -5.80 8.73 5.09
N PHE A 9 -6.14 8.03 4.02
CA PHE A 9 -5.54 8.22 2.71
C PHE A 9 -6.47 9.00 1.79
N GLU A 10 -5.89 9.84 0.94
CA GLU A 10 -6.60 10.57 -0.11
C GLU A 10 -6.12 10.11 -1.48
N LEU A 11 -7.02 9.52 -2.27
CA LEU A 11 -6.78 9.30 -3.69
C LEU A 11 -7.18 10.56 -4.45
N ARG A 12 -6.23 11.11 -5.20
CA ARG A 12 -6.44 12.29 -6.04
C ARG A 12 -6.28 11.88 -7.51
N ALA A 13 -7.37 11.89 -8.23
CA ALA A 13 -7.42 11.58 -9.66
C ALA A 13 -8.32 12.59 -10.38
N VAL A 14 -8.08 12.78 -11.67
CA VAL A 14 -8.91 13.64 -12.51
C VAL A 14 -10.28 12.99 -12.73
N GLY A 15 -11.35 13.75 -12.59
CA GLY A 15 -12.69 13.21 -12.72
C GLY A 15 -13.75 14.04 -11.97
N SER A 16 -13.81 15.35 -12.23
CA SER A 16 -14.63 16.31 -11.47
C SER A 16 -16.13 15.97 -11.38
N SER A 17 -16.66 15.21 -12.33
CA SER A 17 -18.08 14.78 -12.36
C SER A 17 -18.23 13.27 -12.16
N ALA A 18 -17.15 12.55 -11.87
CA ALA A 18 -17.19 11.10 -11.74
C ALA A 18 -17.70 10.68 -10.35
N ASN A 19 -18.48 9.60 -10.31
CA ASN A 19 -18.86 8.96 -9.06
C ASN A 19 -17.64 8.20 -8.48
N CYS A 20 -17.25 8.52 -7.27
CA CYS A 20 -16.10 7.91 -6.59
C CYS A 20 -16.40 6.62 -5.83
N ALA A 21 -17.65 6.11 -5.84
CA ALA A 21 -18.05 4.95 -5.05
C ALA A 21 -17.24 3.70 -5.41
N LEU A 22 -17.09 3.40 -6.70
CA LEU A 22 -16.34 2.21 -7.14
C LEU A 22 -14.86 2.26 -6.73
N PRO A 23 -14.08 3.30 -7.05
CA PRO A 23 -12.68 3.36 -6.61
C PRO A 23 -12.54 3.35 -5.09
N MET A 24 -13.43 3.98 -4.34
CA MET A 24 -13.43 3.92 -2.87
C MET A 24 -13.69 2.50 -2.36
N THR A 25 -14.65 1.79 -2.93
CA THR A 25 -14.95 0.40 -2.58
C THR A 25 -13.73 -0.50 -2.83
N VAL A 26 -13.12 -0.39 -4.01
CA VAL A 26 -11.95 -1.19 -4.37
C VAL A 26 -10.78 -0.92 -3.42
N LEU A 27 -10.45 0.35 -3.18
CA LEU A 27 -9.34 0.73 -2.30
C LEU A 27 -9.58 0.25 -0.85
N ASN A 28 -10.77 0.44 -0.31
CA ASN A 28 -11.09 -0.03 1.03
C ASN A 28 -11.02 -1.56 1.15
N THR A 29 -11.47 -2.27 0.12
CA THR A 29 -11.38 -3.73 0.07
C THR A 29 -9.94 -4.22 0.04
N ILE A 30 -9.09 -3.60 -0.78
CA ILE A 30 -7.65 -3.92 -0.85
C ILE A 30 -6.98 -3.70 0.52
N VAL A 31 -7.26 -2.58 1.17
CA VAL A 31 -6.68 -2.28 2.48
C VAL A 31 -7.20 -3.25 3.55
N ALA A 32 -8.49 -3.56 3.55
CA ALA A 32 -9.07 -4.52 4.49
C ALA A 32 -8.43 -5.92 4.34
N ASP A 33 -8.23 -6.40 3.12
CA ASP A 33 -7.55 -7.67 2.85
C ASP A 33 -6.12 -7.66 3.38
N GLN A 34 -5.35 -6.60 3.12
CA GLN A 34 -3.98 -6.48 3.61
C GLN A 34 -3.90 -6.40 5.13
N LEU A 35 -4.82 -5.72 5.79
CA LEU A 35 -4.90 -5.67 7.25
C LEU A 35 -5.23 -7.04 7.85
N GLN A 36 -6.12 -7.80 7.21
CA GLN A 36 -6.44 -9.16 7.63
C GLN A 36 -5.21 -10.07 7.53
N GLN A 37 -4.50 -10.04 6.42
CA GLN A 37 -3.27 -10.82 6.23
C GLN A 37 -2.19 -10.42 7.24
N PHE A 38 -2.01 -9.13 7.48
CA PHE A 38 -1.09 -8.60 8.47
C PHE A 38 -1.43 -9.10 9.87
N LYS A 39 -2.70 -9.04 10.26
CA LYS A 39 -3.17 -9.54 11.56
C LYS A 39 -2.84 -11.03 11.73
N VAL A 40 -3.15 -11.87 10.75
CA VAL A 40 -2.84 -13.30 10.78
C VAL A 40 -1.35 -13.55 10.98
N SER A 41 -0.50 -12.81 10.28
CA SER A 41 0.96 -12.93 10.39
C SER A 41 1.47 -12.51 11.77
N VAL A 42 0.94 -11.42 12.33
CA VAL A 42 1.30 -10.95 13.68
C VAL A 42 0.84 -11.95 14.74
N ASP A 43 -0.40 -12.44 14.65
CA ASP A 43 -0.94 -13.43 15.60
C ASP A 43 -0.12 -14.72 15.57
N ALA A 44 0.34 -15.17 14.41
CA ALA A 44 1.20 -16.34 14.27
C ALA A 44 2.57 -16.14 14.95
N ARG A 45 3.13 -14.93 14.94
CA ARG A 45 4.38 -14.61 15.66
C ARG A 45 4.17 -14.60 17.18
N ILE A 46 3.07 -13.99 17.62
CA ILE A 46 2.69 -13.99 19.04
C ILE A 46 2.51 -15.42 19.55
N GLY A 47 1.87 -16.28 18.78
CA GLY A 47 1.71 -17.71 19.09
C GLY A 47 3.03 -18.49 19.18
N LYS A 48 4.11 -17.97 18.60
CA LYS A 48 5.48 -18.52 18.70
C LYS A 48 6.30 -17.93 19.85
N GLY A 49 5.73 -16.99 20.59
CA GLY A 49 6.35 -16.40 21.77
C GLY A 49 6.88 -14.98 21.62
N ASP A 50 6.72 -14.34 20.45
CA ASP A 50 7.07 -12.93 20.30
C ASP A 50 6.12 -12.05 21.13
N GLY A 51 6.63 -10.98 21.73
CA GLY A 51 5.81 -9.93 22.30
C GLY A 51 5.01 -9.20 21.20
N LYS A 52 3.85 -8.63 21.52
CA LYS A 52 2.95 -7.98 20.54
C LYS A 52 3.69 -6.92 19.70
N ASP A 53 4.39 -6.00 20.35
CA ASP A 53 5.06 -4.90 19.65
C ASP A 53 6.23 -5.40 18.79
N GLU A 54 6.94 -6.40 19.27
CA GLU A 54 8.01 -7.06 18.52
C GLU A 54 7.46 -7.80 17.28
N ALA A 55 6.36 -8.52 17.42
CA ALA A 55 5.70 -9.21 16.33
C ALA A 55 5.23 -8.22 15.23
N ILE A 56 4.64 -7.09 15.64
CA ILE A 56 4.23 -6.02 14.74
C ILE A 56 5.44 -5.45 13.98
N LEU A 57 6.52 -5.11 14.71
CA LEU A 57 7.71 -4.54 14.10
C LEU A 57 8.36 -5.49 13.09
N LYS A 58 8.51 -6.77 13.45
CA LYS A 58 9.04 -7.79 12.54
C LYS A 58 8.20 -7.92 11.27
N GLU A 59 6.87 -7.91 11.39
CA GLU A 59 6.00 -8.04 10.23
C GLU A 59 6.01 -6.80 9.35
N LEU A 60 6.07 -5.60 9.93
CA LEU A 60 6.27 -4.35 9.17
C LEU A 60 7.57 -4.36 8.37
N GLN A 61 8.67 -4.86 8.96
CA GLN A 61 9.94 -4.99 8.25
C GLN A 61 9.84 -5.94 7.05
N VAL A 62 9.10 -7.04 7.18
CA VAL A 62 8.83 -7.98 6.07
C VAL A 62 8.05 -7.27 4.95
N LEU A 63 6.98 -6.56 5.30
CA LEU A 63 6.16 -5.83 4.32
C LEU A 63 6.96 -4.75 3.58
N ILE A 64 7.74 -3.96 4.30
CA ILE A 64 8.59 -2.91 3.72
C ILE A 64 9.59 -3.51 2.71
N LYS A 65 10.23 -4.62 3.07
CA LYS A 65 11.18 -5.31 2.18
C LYS A 65 10.48 -5.86 0.94
N ARG A 66 9.33 -6.50 1.10
CA ARG A 66 8.55 -7.07 -0.03
C ARG A 66 8.04 -6.00 -0.98
N SER A 67 7.61 -4.86 -0.46
CA SER A 67 7.05 -3.76 -1.25
C SER A 67 8.11 -2.86 -1.89
N LYS A 68 9.40 -3.03 -1.57
CA LYS A 68 10.46 -2.13 -2.04
C LYS A 68 10.50 -2.02 -3.57
N ASN A 69 10.34 -3.14 -4.27
CA ASN A 69 10.49 -3.19 -5.73
C ASN A 69 9.27 -2.62 -6.49
N ILE A 70 8.13 -2.43 -5.83
CA ILE A 70 6.94 -1.85 -6.45
C ILE A 70 6.80 -0.35 -6.18
N ARG A 71 7.63 0.21 -5.30
CA ARG A 71 7.64 1.65 -5.02
C ARG A 71 8.49 2.37 -6.08
N PHE A 72 8.03 3.54 -6.47
CA PHE A 72 8.79 4.46 -7.29
C PHE A 72 9.00 5.75 -6.48
N GLU A 73 10.25 6.09 -6.22
CA GLU A 73 10.64 7.22 -5.37
C GLU A 73 11.14 8.43 -6.18
N GLY A 74 11.02 8.38 -7.51
CA GLY A 74 11.43 9.43 -8.43
C GLY A 74 10.33 10.44 -8.73
N ASN A 75 10.64 11.36 -9.66
CA ASN A 75 9.68 12.33 -10.18
C ASN A 75 8.66 11.63 -11.10
N GLY A 76 7.39 11.54 -10.67
CA GLY A 76 6.31 10.94 -11.44
C GLY A 76 5.93 11.68 -12.73
N TYR A 77 6.51 12.85 -13.00
CA TYR A 77 6.34 13.63 -14.24
C TYR A 77 7.59 13.57 -15.15
N GLY A 78 8.65 12.91 -14.72
CA GLY A 78 9.90 12.81 -15.45
C GLY A 78 9.95 11.64 -16.42
N ASP A 79 10.89 11.69 -17.36
CA ASP A 79 11.12 10.63 -18.36
C ASP A 79 11.47 9.28 -17.73
N GLU A 80 12.06 9.29 -16.55
CA GLU A 80 12.36 8.08 -15.78
C GLU A 80 11.09 7.32 -15.41
N TRP A 81 10.04 8.06 -15.00
CA TRP A 81 8.75 7.45 -14.72
C TRP A 81 8.11 6.87 -15.97
N ILE A 82 8.17 7.54 -17.11
CA ILE A 82 7.62 7.04 -18.36
C ILE A 82 8.25 5.70 -18.74
N LYS A 83 9.57 5.60 -18.63
CA LYS A 83 10.31 4.35 -18.88
C LYS A 83 9.93 3.25 -17.90
N GLU A 84 9.85 3.59 -16.62
CA GLU A 84 9.48 2.66 -15.57
C GLU A 84 8.03 2.18 -15.68
N ALA A 85 7.10 3.08 -15.97
CA ALA A 85 5.69 2.75 -16.21
C ALA A 85 5.55 1.74 -17.35
N LYS A 86 6.24 2.00 -18.47
CA LYS A 86 6.27 1.08 -19.61
C LYS A 86 6.86 -0.28 -19.24
N ARG A 87 7.95 -0.30 -18.46
CA ARG A 87 8.56 -1.55 -17.97
C ARG A 87 7.60 -2.36 -17.10
N ARG A 88 6.74 -1.69 -16.34
CA ARG A 88 5.71 -2.30 -15.47
C ARG A 88 4.42 -2.66 -16.20
N GLY A 89 4.31 -2.38 -17.51
CA GLY A 89 3.09 -2.60 -18.26
C GLY A 89 1.94 -1.64 -17.93
N LEU A 90 2.27 -0.46 -17.41
CA LEU A 90 1.31 0.61 -17.16
C LEU A 90 1.16 1.46 -18.41
N SER A 91 -0.07 1.86 -18.72
CA SER A 91 -0.41 2.74 -19.87
C SER A 91 -0.24 4.21 -19.50
#